data_2836c14b76b65a8602c38528bd05b67e
#
_entry.id   2836c14b76b65a8602c38528bd05b67e
#
_cell.length_a   1.000
_cell.length_b   1.000
_cell.length_c   1.000
_cell.angle_alpha   90.00
_cell.angle_beta   90.00
_cell.angle_gamma   90.00
#
_symmetry.space_group_name_H-M   'P 1'
#
loop_
_entity.id
_entity.type
_entity.pdbx_description
1 polymer ?
#
loop_
_entity_poly.entity_id
_entity_poly.type
_entity_poly.pdbx_seq_one_letter_code
_entity_poly.pdbx_strand_id
1 'polypeptide(L)'
;EVIKCYNGKDALEAVEKEHPSLAILDVMLPDIDGFTILQKIRETYMFPVIMLTAKTEYMDKITGLTLGADDYIEKPFNPLELMARVKAQLRRVTKYNEGNKPQEDIIDFGGLVMNRSTHECQFNERELTLTPIEFDILWILCENRGQVISSEQLFEQVWHETYYKQSNNTVMVHIRHLREKMAGSMGKTDFI
;
A
#
# COMPACT_ATOMS: atom_id res chain seq x y z
N GLU A 1 4.62 -20.32 2.00
CA GLU A 1 5.74 -20.69 1.11
C GLU A 1 6.52 -19.43 0.73
N VAL A 2 7.83 -19.52 0.49
CA VAL A 2 8.69 -18.40 0.10
C VAL A 2 9.38 -18.73 -1.22
N ILE A 3 9.18 -17.89 -2.21
CA ILE A 3 9.84 -17.96 -3.52
C ILE A 3 11.01 -16.99 -3.49
N LYS A 4 12.22 -17.48 -3.84
CA LYS A 4 13.44 -16.65 -3.85
C LYS A 4 13.87 -16.40 -5.29
N CYS A 5 13.96 -15.13 -5.66
CA CYS A 5 14.49 -14.67 -6.93
C CYS A 5 15.77 -13.86 -6.69
N TYR A 6 16.78 -14.05 -7.54
CA TYR A 6 18.09 -13.40 -7.37
C TYR A 6 18.33 -12.29 -8.40
N ASN A 7 17.39 -12.08 -9.29
CA ASN A 7 17.40 -11.03 -10.31
C ASN A 7 15.96 -10.58 -10.61
N GLY A 8 15.83 -9.44 -11.26
CA GLY A 8 14.53 -8.82 -11.52
C GLY A 8 13.69 -9.56 -12.55
N LYS A 9 14.32 -10.21 -13.53
CA LYS A 9 13.61 -10.98 -14.56
C LYS A 9 12.89 -12.18 -13.93
N ASP A 10 13.61 -12.97 -13.13
CA ASP A 10 13.02 -14.11 -12.42
C ASP A 10 11.92 -13.67 -11.45
N ALA A 11 12.09 -12.50 -10.81
CA ALA A 11 11.09 -11.94 -9.90
C ALA A 11 9.77 -11.60 -10.64
N LEU A 12 9.84 -10.98 -11.81
CA LEU A 12 8.66 -10.67 -12.63
C LEU A 12 7.98 -11.95 -13.13
N GLU A 13 8.74 -12.95 -13.60
CA GLU A 13 8.18 -14.24 -13.98
C GLU A 13 7.51 -14.97 -12.82
N ALA A 14 8.09 -14.90 -11.61
CA ALA A 14 7.50 -15.49 -10.42
C ALA A 14 6.19 -14.80 -10.04
N VAL A 15 6.10 -13.46 -10.14
CA VAL A 15 4.85 -12.73 -9.90
C VAL A 15 3.73 -13.19 -10.82
N GLU A 16 4.03 -13.36 -12.12
CA GLU A 16 3.02 -13.79 -13.10
C GLU A 16 2.55 -15.24 -12.90
N LYS A 17 3.46 -16.13 -12.49
CA LYS A 17 3.14 -17.57 -12.36
C LYS A 17 2.51 -17.93 -11.02
N GLU A 18 3.01 -17.34 -9.94
CA GLU A 18 2.73 -17.79 -8.58
C GLU A 18 1.74 -16.90 -7.83
N HIS A 19 1.41 -15.71 -8.36
CA HIS A 19 0.48 -14.76 -7.78
C HIS A 19 0.73 -14.54 -6.26
N PRO A 20 1.89 -14.02 -5.85
CA PRO A 20 2.26 -13.92 -4.46
C PRO A 20 1.32 -13.01 -3.67
N SER A 21 1.09 -13.33 -2.40
CA SER A 21 0.30 -12.48 -1.49
C SER A 21 1.08 -11.28 -0.95
N LEU A 22 2.40 -11.23 -1.14
CA LEU A 22 3.29 -10.14 -0.75
C LEU A 22 4.63 -10.30 -1.48
N ALA A 23 5.25 -9.20 -1.87
CA ALA A 23 6.63 -9.20 -2.35
C ALA A 23 7.55 -8.38 -1.43
N ILE A 24 8.79 -8.83 -1.32
CA ILE A 24 9.89 -8.08 -0.72
C ILE A 24 10.89 -7.85 -1.84
N LEU A 25 11.12 -6.59 -2.19
CA LEU A 25 11.99 -6.20 -3.30
C LEU A 25 13.23 -5.45 -2.78
N ASP A 26 14.40 -5.90 -3.19
CA ASP A 26 15.62 -5.11 -3.06
C ASP A 26 15.61 -3.99 -4.11
N VAL A 27 15.99 -2.78 -3.73
CA VAL A 27 16.18 -1.68 -4.69
C VAL A 27 17.35 -2.01 -5.64
N MET A 28 18.43 -2.58 -5.09
CA MET A 28 19.65 -2.86 -5.88
C MET A 28 19.69 -4.33 -6.32
N LEU A 29 19.21 -4.62 -7.50
CA LEU A 29 19.32 -5.92 -8.16
C LEU A 29 20.29 -5.83 -9.36
N PRO A 30 20.86 -6.95 -9.81
CA PRO A 30 21.95 -6.93 -10.78
C PRO A 30 21.54 -6.59 -12.23
N ASP A 31 20.25 -6.76 -12.57
CA ASP A 31 19.73 -6.62 -13.93
C ASP A 31 18.70 -5.50 -14.08
N ILE A 32 17.67 -5.51 -13.26
CA ILE A 32 16.57 -4.54 -13.26
C ILE A 32 16.45 -4.00 -11.83
N ASP A 33 16.48 -2.68 -11.64
CA ASP A 33 16.31 -2.09 -10.32
C ASP A 33 14.92 -2.36 -9.73
N GLY A 34 14.85 -2.42 -8.39
CA GLY A 34 13.62 -2.76 -7.68
C GLY A 34 12.46 -1.79 -7.91
N PHE A 35 12.74 -0.52 -8.24
CA PHE A 35 11.69 0.47 -8.54
C PHE A 35 11.03 0.18 -9.89
N THR A 36 11.82 -0.20 -10.89
CA THR A 36 11.29 -0.62 -12.20
C THR A 36 10.44 -1.88 -12.07
N ILE A 37 10.85 -2.83 -11.21
CA ILE A 37 10.05 -4.04 -10.92
C ILE A 37 8.74 -3.65 -10.24
N LEU A 38 8.80 -2.79 -9.22
CA LEU A 38 7.62 -2.29 -8.52
C LEU A 38 6.64 -1.63 -9.48
N GLN A 39 7.12 -0.75 -10.36
CA GLN A 39 6.29 -0.08 -11.36
C GLN A 39 5.56 -1.09 -12.26
N LYS A 40 6.26 -2.10 -12.78
CA LYS A 40 5.67 -3.16 -13.59
C LYS A 40 4.64 -3.99 -12.82
N ILE A 41 4.91 -4.32 -11.55
CA ILE A 41 3.94 -4.99 -10.68
C ILE A 41 2.67 -4.15 -10.57
N ARG A 42 2.78 -2.84 -10.35
CA ARG A 42 1.65 -1.93 -10.17
C ARG A 42 0.82 -1.66 -11.42
N GLU A 43 1.32 -2.00 -12.61
CA GLU A 43 0.50 -2.00 -13.83
C GLU A 43 -0.64 -3.03 -13.78
N THR A 44 -0.48 -4.12 -13.01
CA THR A 44 -1.43 -5.25 -13.02
C THR A 44 -1.84 -5.70 -11.63
N TYR A 45 -0.97 -5.59 -10.62
CA TYR A 45 -1.15 -6.20 -9.30
C TYR A 45 -1.11 -5.19 -8.17
N MET A 46 -2.00 -5.38 -7.16
CA MET A 46 -2.13 -4.51 -5.99
C MET A 46 -1.77 -5.20 -4.66
N PHE A 47 -1.16 -6.39 -4.70
CA PHE A 47 -0.69 -7.03 -3.47
C PHE A 47 0.40 -6.20 -2.77
N PRO A 48 0.58 -6.31 -1.45
CA PRO A 48 1.56 -5.55 -0.70
C PRO A 48 3.00 -5.75 -1.19
N VAL A 49 3.75 -4.65 -1.30
CA VAL A 49 5.18 -4.67 -1.65
C VAL A 49 5.98 -3.91 -0.60
N ILE A 50 6.95 -4.59 0.01
CA ILE A 50 7.93 -4.00 0.93
C ILE A 50 9.26 -3.83 0.18
N MET A 51 9.79 -2.61 0.16
CA MET A 51 11.08 -2.32 -0.46
C MET A 51 12.20 -2.41 0.56
N LEU A 52 13.33 -3.03 0.18
CA LEU A 52 14.57 -3.01 0.95
C LEU A 52 15.53 -2.01 0.32
N THR A 53 15.97 -1.02 1.08
CA THR A 53 16.84 0.06 0.58
C THR A 53 18.12 0.20 1.40
N ALA A 54 19.21 0.65 0.78
CA ALA A 54 20.40 1.06 1.51
C ALA A 54 20.17 2.44 2.15
N LYS A 55 20.76 2.69 3.32
CA LYS A 55 20.56 3.87 4.18
C LYS A 55 20.90 5.24 3.53
N THR A 56 21.37 5.28 2.31
CA THR A 56 22.06 6.43 1.74
C THR A 56 21.21 7.41 0.96
N GLU A 57 19.96 7.09 0.60
CA GLU A 57 19.18 8.02 -0.22
C GLU A 57 17.74 8.18 0.26
N TYR A 58 17.52 9.29 0.99
CA TYR A 58 16.18 9.79 1.33
C TYR A 58 15.26 9.89 0.09
N MET A 59 15.87 10.15 -1.09
CA MET A 59 15.17 10.19 -2.37
C MET A 59 14.63 8.83 -2.79
N ASP A 60 15.31 7.72 -2.48
CA ASP A 60 14.84 6.37 -2.82
C ASP A 60 13.53 6.00 -2.10
N LYS A 61 13.37 6.43 -0.84
CA LYS A 61 12.13 6.23 -0.08
C LYS A 61 10.97 6.97 -0.70
N ILE A 62 11.18 8.24 -1.06
CA ILE A 62 10.13 9.06 -1.70
C ILE A 62 9.80 8.47 -3.06
N THR A 63 10.81 8.10 -3.85
CA THR A 63 10.60 7.53 -5.19
C THR A 63 9.79 6.26 -5.14
N GLY A 64 10.12 5.33 -4.29
CA GLY A 64 9.40 4.06 -4.27
C GLY A 64 8.02 4.16 -3.65
N LEU A 65 7.81 4.99 -2.61
CA LEU A 65 6.45 5.30 -2.14
C LEU A 65 5.64 5.96 -3.26
N THR A 66 6.25 6.88 -4.01
CA THR A 66 5.64 7.50 -5.21
C THR A 66 5.32 6.47 -6.29
N LEU A 67 6.05 5.36 -6.36
CA LEU A 67 5.78 4.24 -7.28
C LEU A 67 4.80 3.21 -6.72
N GLY A 68 4.27 3.40 -5.51
CA GLY A 68 3.24 2.56 -4.92
C GLY A 68 3.73 1.41 -4.03
N ALA A 69 4.91 1.53 -3.41
CA ALA A 69 5.33 0.62 -2.35
C ALA A 69 4.46 0.83 -1.10
N ASP A 70 4.13 -0.23 -0.40
CA ASP A 70 3.33 -0.17 0.83
C ASP A 70 4.19 0.07 2.07
N ASP A 71 5.46 -0.35 2.05
CA ASP A 71 6.37 -0.17 3.18
C ASP A 71 7.85 -0.18 2.73
N TYR A 72 8.73 0.30 3.62
CA TYR A 72 10.17 0.41 3.41
C TYR A 72 10.95 -0.06 4.61
N ILE A 73 12.03 -0.81 4.35
CA ILE A 73 12.98 -1.24 5.36
C ILE A 73 14.40 -0.86 4.94
N GLU A 74 15.10 -0.15 5.82
CA GLU A 74 16.50 0.23 5.60
C GLU A 74 17.45 -0.92 5.92
N LYS A 75 18.45 -1.11 5.09
CA LYS A 75 19.58 -1.99 5.35
C LYS A 75 20.68 -1.26 6.12
N PRO A 76 21.30 -1.88 7.16
CA PRO A 76 21.01 -3.21 7.70
C PRO A 76 19.75 -3.22 8.57
N PHE A 77 18.89 -4.20 8.42
CA PHE A 77 17.64 -4.34 9.17
C PHE A 77 17.69 -5.49 10.18
N ASN A 78 16.88 -5.39 11.21
CA ASN A 78 16.64 -6.49 12.13
C ASN A 78 15.67 -7.50 11.49
N PRO A 79 16.01 -8.81 11.39
CA PRO A 79 15.11 -9.81 10.87
C PRO A 79 13.75 -9.87 11.57
N LEU A 80 13.67 -9.55 12.86
CA LEU A 80 12.41 -9.48 13.59
C LEU A 80 11.55 -8.31 13.14
N GLU A 81 12.15 -7.18 12.78
CA GLU A 81 11.44 -6.03 12.19
C GLU A 81 10.83 -6.41 10.84
N LEU A 82 11.63 -7.00 9.95
CA LEU A 82 11.12 -7.47 8.65
C LEU A 82 9.95 -8.44 8.83
N MET A 83 10.08 -9.41 9.74
CA MET A 83 9.02 -10.38 10.02
C MET A 83 7.76 -9.73 10.59
N ALA A 84 7.90 -8.71 11.44
CA ALA A 84 6.77 -7.97 11.99
C ALA A 84 6.00 -7.23 10.88
N ARG A 85 6.72 -6.53 9.99
CA ARG A 85 6.15 -5.80 8.85
C ARG A 85 5.47 -6.73 7.84
N VAL A 86 6.12 -7.84 7.48
CA VAL A 86 5.52 -8.88 6.62
C VAL A 86 4.22 -9.42 7.21
N LYS A 87 4.21 -9.75 8.52
CA LYS A 87 3.00 -10.22 9.19
C LYS A 87 1.91 -9.15 9.22
N ALA A 88 2.26 -7.89 9.42
CA ALA A 88 1.30 -6.78 9.40
C ALA A 88 0.64 -6.63 8.02
N GLN A 89 1.43 -6.66 6.95
CA GLN A 89 0.92 -6.58 5.57
C GLN A 89 0.06 -7.80 5.21
N LEU A 90 0.53 -9.03 5.50
CA LEU A 90 -0.25 -10.23 5.23
C LEU A 90 -1.55 -10.28 6.03
N ARG A 91 -1.56 -9.81 7.28
CA ARG A 91 -2.77 -9.73 8.09
C ARG A 91 -3.81 -8.80 7.48
N ARG A 92 -3.41 -7.71 6.83
CA ARG A 92 -4.31 -6.86 6.07
C ARG A 92 -5.02 -7.67 5.00
N VAL A 93 -4.27 -8.36 4.16
CA VAL A 93 -4.83 -9.19 3.07
C VAL A 93 -5.72 -10.34 3.60
N THR A 94 -5.37 -10.97 4.72
CA THR A 94 -6.11 -12.14 5.26
C THR A 94 -7.32 -11.77 6.12
N LYS A 95 -7.27 -10.68 6.88
CA LYS A 95 -8.44 -10.22 7.67
C LYS A 95 -9.66 -9.90 6.80
N TYR A 96 -9.44 -9.57 5.55
CA TYR A 96 -10.50 -9.28 4.59
C TYR A 96 -11.19 -10.55 4.05
N ASN A 97 -10.56 -11.73 4.19
CA ASN A 97 -11.14 -13.01 3.77
C ASN A 97 -11.89 -13.75 4.88
N GLU A 98 -11.82 -13.31 6.14
CA GLU A 98 -12.54 -13.89 7.26
C GLU A 98 -13.79 -13.05 7.57
N GLY A 99 -14.78 -13.12 6.69
CA GLY A 99 -16.05 -12.43 6.85
C GLY A 99 -16.79 -12.83 8.11
N ASN A 100 -17.05 -11.87 8.99
CA ASN A 100 -18.13 -11.94 9.97
C ASN A 100 -18.51 -10.55 10.47
N LYS A 101 -19.35 -9.85 9.68
CA LYS A 101 -20.47 -8.97 10.11
C LYS A 101 -20.95 -8.13 8.91
N PRO A 102 -22.19 -8.29 8.43
CA PRO A 102 -22.60 -7.77 7.12
C PRO A 102 -22.91 -6.26 7.05
N GLN A 103 -22.96 -5.54 8.15
CA GLN A 103 -23.51 -4.17 8.15
C GLN A 103 -22.54 -3.06 8.57
N GLU A 104 -21.42 -3.40 9.23
CA GLU A 104 -20.38 -2.45 9.64
C GLU A 104 -19.21 -2.34 8.63
N ASP A 105 -19.21 -3.19 7.60
CA ASP A 105 -18.12 -3.33 6.64
C ASP A 105 -18.35 -2.59 5.31
N ILE A 106 -19.42 -1.79 5.21
CA ILE A 106 -19.73 -1.02 3.99
C ILE A 106 -19.80 0.47 4.33
N ILE A 107 -19.04 1.26 3.61
CA ILE A 107 -19.16 2.71 3.56
C ILE A 107 -19.81 3.06 2.24
N ASP A 108 -20.93 3.81 2.28
CA ASP A 108 -21.59 4.39 1.13
C ASP A 108 -21.79 5.88 1.41
N PHE A 109 -20.98 6.72 0.79
CA PHE A 109 -21.00 8.16 1.02
C PHE A 109 -20.46 8.95 -0.16
N GLY A 110 -21.24 9.94 -0.65
CA GLY A 110 -20.77 10.90 -1.64
C GLY A 110 -20.31 10.28 -2.98
N GLY A 111 -20.94 9.16 -3.38
CA GLY A 111 -20.54 8.41 -4.56
C GLY A 111 -19.41 7.42 -4.34
N LEU A 112 -18.81 7.38 -3.14
CA LEU A 112 -17.82 6.38 -2.75
C LEU A 112 -18.54 5.20 -2.08
N VAL A 113 -18.33 4.00 -2.60
CA VAL A 113 -18.77 2.74 -2.00
C VAL A 113 -17.54 1.90 -1.72
N MET A 114 -17.35 1.52 -0.46
CA MET A 114 -16.23 0.68 -0.03
C MET A 114 -16.76 -0.52 0.73
N ASN A 115 -16.22 -1.69 0.46
CA ASN A 115 -16.50 -2.90 1.20
C ASN A 115 -15.21 -3.43 1.84
N ARG A 116 -15.16 -3.40 3.17
CA ARG A 116 -13.98 -3.80 3.94
C ARG A 116 -13.71 -5.30 3.86
N SER A 117 -14.76 -6.11 3.76
CA SER A 117 -14.61 -7.58 3.73
C SER A 117 -14.12 -8.09 2.36
N THR A 118 -14.48 -7.43 1.25
CA THR A 118 -14.02 -7.79 -0.11
C THR A 118 -12.87 -6.93 -0.60
N HIS A 119 -12.54 -5.84 0.10
CA HIS A 119 -11.56 -4.82 -0.33
C HIS A 119 -11.91 -4.12 -1.65
N GLU A 120 -13.16 -4.19 -2.02
CA GLU A 120 -13.67 -3.51 -3.21
C GLU A 120 -13.94 -2.03 -2.90
N CYS A 121 -13.58 -1.19 -3.85
CA CYS A 121 -13.82 0.23 -3.79
C CYS A 121 -14.38 0.71 -5.13
N GLN A 122 -15.46 1.48 -5.08
CA GLN A 122 -16.04 2.13 -6.26
C GLN A 122 -16.22 3.61 -5.98
N PHE A 123 -15.95 4.44 -6.96
CA PHE A 123 -16.19 5.88 -6.90
C PHE A 123 -16.98 6.33 -8.11
N ASN A 124 -18.19 6.85 -7.86
CA ASN A 124 -19.16 7.25 -8.90
C ASN A 124 -19.41 6.12 -9.94
N GLU A 125 -19.75 4.93 -9.43
CA GLU A 125 -20.06 3.73 -10.22
C GLU A 125 -18.86 3.17 -11.04
N ARG A 126 -17.65 3.68 -10.80
CA ARG A 126 -16.41 3.17 -11.42
C ARG A 126 -15.56 2.47 -10.36
N GLU A 127 -15.05 1.32 -10.73
CA GLU A 127 -14.11 0.61 -9.88
C GLU A 127 -12.85 1.43 -9.64
N LEU A 128 -12.46 1.57 -8.38
CA LEU A 128 -11.25 2.25 -7.93
C LEU A 128 -10.27 1.24 -7.37
N THR A 129 -9.26 0.91 -8.15
CA THR A 129 -8.24 -0.07 -7.77
C THR A 129 -7.24 0.54 -6.80
N LEU A 130 -7.26 0.10 -5.54
CA LEU A 130 -6.43 0.61 -4.45
C LEU A 130 -5.45 -0.45 -3.96
N THR A 131 -4.26 -0.02 -3.52
CA THR A 131 -3.40 -0.88 -2.71
C THR A 131 -4.01 -1.05 -1.31
N PRO A 132 -3.62 -2.09 -0.53
CA PRO A 132 -4.15 -2.29 0.82
C PRO A 132 -3.96 -1.07 1.73
N ILE A 133 -2.83 -0.38 1.64
CA ILE A 133 -2.56 0.85 2.40
C ILE A 133 -3.47 2.00 1.97
N GLU A 134 -3.65 2.19 0.68
CA GLU A 134 -4.54 3.23 0.15
C GLU A 134 -5.99 2.98 0.58
N PHE A 135 -6.43 1.72 0.56
CA PHE A 135 -7.75 1.34 1.04
C PHE A 135 -7.92 1.65 2.53
N ASP A 136 -6.97 1.23 3.38
CA ASP A 136 -7.02 1.49 4.82
C ASP A 136 -7.03 3.00 5.14
N ILE A 137 -6.20 3.78 4.44
CA ILE A 137 -6.19 5.26 4.59
C ILE A 137 -7.56 5.83 4.24
N LEU A 138 -8.10 5.49 3.08
CA LEU A 138 -9.39 6.01 2.62
C LEU A 138 -10.52 5.58 3.57
N TRP A 139 -10.49 4.33 4.03
CA TRP A 139 -11.46 3.81 5.01
C TRP A 139 -11.46 4.63 6.30
N ILE A 140 -10.28 4.86 6.91
CA ILE A 140 -10.13 5.63 8.16
C ILE A 140 -10.63 7.06 7.97
N LEU A 141 -10.31 7.70 6.83
CA LEU A 141 -10.80 9.04 6.53
C LEU A 141 -12.33 9.08 6.45
N CYS A 142 -12.95 8.08 5.84
CA CYS A 142 -14.41 7.98 5.74
C CYS A 142 -15.08 7.68 7.09
N GLU A 143 -14.50 6.84 7.92
CA GLU A 143 -15.00 6.58 9.30
C GLU A 143 -14.98 7.87 10.15
N ASN A 144 -13.98 8.72 9.94
CA ASN A 144 -13.80 9.96 10.68
C ASN A 144 -14.24 11.22 9.90
N ARG A 145 -15.18 11.06 8.97
CA ARG A 145 -15.67 12.20 8.16
C ARG A 145 -16.14 13.37 9.02
N GLY A 146 -15.79 14.57 8.60
CA GLY A 146 -16.09 15.79 9.35
C GLY A 146 -15.15 16.07 10.54
N GLN A 147 -14.16 15.23 10.76
CA GLN A 147 -13.10 15.43 11.76
C GLN A 147 -11.76 15.62 11.09
N VAL A 148 -10.89 16.40 11.70
CA VAL A 148 -9.50 16.56 11.25
C VAL A 148 -8.67 15.43 11.85
N ILE A 149 -8.06 14.62 10.99
CA ILE A 149 -7.10 13.58 11.40
C ILE A 149 -5.69 14.08 11.06
N SER A 150 -4.79 14.05 12.04
CA SER A 150 -3.38 14.38 11.79
C SER A 150 -2.67 13.24 11.03
N SER A 151 -1.58 13.58 10.31
CA SER A 151 -0.74 12.57 9.67
C SER A 151 -0.17 11.55 10.67
N GLU A 152 0.09 11.97 11.90
CA GLU A 152 0.50 11.10 13.00
C GLU A 152 -0.57 10.07 13.34
N GLN A 153 -1.79 10.53 13.61
CA GLN A 153 -2.92 9.63 13.90
C GLN A 153 -3.20 8.67 12.75
N LEU A 154 -3.16 9.15 11.52
CA LEU A 154 -3.39 8.32 10.34
C LEU A 154 -2.29 7.27 10.18
N PHE A 155 -1.02 7.66 10.37
CA PHE A 155 0.10 6.73 10.32
C PHE A 155 -0.03 5.64 11.38
N GLU A 156 -0.25 5.99 12.63
CA GLU A 156 -0.36 5.02 13.74
C GLU A 156 -1.53 4.06 13.56
N GLN A 157 -2.66 4.54 13.02
CA GLN A 157 -3.82 3.68 12.76
C GLN A 157 -3.60 2.73 11.58
N VAL A 158 -2.89 3.16 10.53
CA VAL A 158 -2.65 2.35 9.34
C VAL A 158 -1.47 1.41 9.54
N TRP A 159 -0.32 1.90 10.00
CA TRP A 159 0.89 1.07 10.14
C TRP A 159 0.98 0.33 11.48
N HIS A 160 0.20 0.76 12.49
CA HIS A 160 0.27 0.23 13.87
C HIS A 160 1.66 0.39 14.51
N GLU A 161 2.36 1.47 14.15
CA GLU A 161 3.70 1.82 14.62
C GLU A 161 3.70 3.25 15.15
N THR A 162 4.65 3.53 16.06
CA THR A 162 4.84 4.89 16.57
C THR A 162 5.29 5.82 15.45
N TYR A 163 4.65 6.96 15.34
CA TYR A 163 4.99 7.98 14.37
C TYR A 163 6.35 8.62 14.64
N TYR A 164 7.12 8.86 13.59
CA TYR A 164 8.37 9.64 13.61
C TYR A 164 8.42 10.58 12.40
N LYS A 165 9.25 11.63 12.48
CA LYS A 165 9.26 12.73 11.48
C LYS A 165 9.30 12.30 10.01
N GLN A 166 9.92 11.18 9.70
CA GLN A 166 10.00 10.65 8.33
C GLN A 166 8.69 9.99 7.87
N SER A 167 7.83 9.55 8.79
CA SER A 167 6.54 8.92 8.50
C SER A 167 5.54 9.86 7.83
N ASN A 168 5.69 11.18 8.02
CA ASN A 168 4.80 12.17 7.39
C ASN A 168 4.82 12.07 5.86
N ASN A 169 6.00 11.88 5.27
CA ASN A 169 6.12 11.77 3.81
C ASN A 169 5.44 10.50 3.29
N THR A 170 5.50 9.40 4.03
CA THR A 170 4.82 8.16 3.68
C THR A 170 3.32 8.37 3.56
N VAL A 171 2.69 8.97 4.57
CA VAL A 171 1.26 9.29 4.56
C VAL A 171 0.90 10.21 3.39
N MET A 172 1.67 11.30 3.21
CA MET A 172 1.37 12.30 2.18
C MET A 172 1.46 11.75 0.76
N VAL A 173 2.37 10.82 0.49
CA VAL A 173 2.48 10.18 -0.81
C VAL A 173 1.26 9.32 -1.11
N HIS A 174 0.80 8.50 -0.17
CA HIS A 174 -0.43 7.70 -0.35
C HIS A 174 -1.69 8.57 -0.50
N ILE A 175 -1.79 9.67 0.25
CA ILE A 175 -2.87 10.66 0.06
C ILE A 175 -2.82 11.26 -1.35
N ARG A 176 -1.63 11.57 -1.86
CA ARG A 176 -1.48 12.06 -3.23
C ARG A 176 -1.96 11.03 -4.26
N HIS A 177 -1.57 9.76 -4.14
CA HIS A 177 -2.01 8.69 -5.03
C HIS A 177 -3.53 8.51 -4.99
N LEU A 178 -4.12 8.53 -3.80
CA LEU A 178 -5.57 8.48 -3.65
C LEU A 178 -6.26 9.62 -4.41
N ARG A 179 -5.77 10.86 -4.24
CA ARG A 179 -6.29 12.02 -4.97
C ARG A 179 -6.15 11.87 -6.48
N GLU A 180 -5.01 11.39 -6.98
CA GLU A 180 -4.77 11.16 -8.40
C GLU A 180 -5.71 10.08 -8.96
N LYS A 181 -5.89 8.95 -8.26
CA LYS A 181 -6.80 7.86 -8.65
C LYS A 181 -8.26 8.33 -8.67
N MET A 182 -8.70 9.06 -7.65
CA MET A 182 -10.05 9.60 -7.58
C MET A 182 -10.30 10.70 -8.64
N ALA A 183 -9.33 11.58 -8.89
CA ALA A 183 -9.43 12.62 -9.93
C ALA A 183 -9.49 12.01 -11.33
N GLY A 184 -8.75 10.95 -11.62
CA GLY A 184 -8.82 10.20 -12.89
C GLY A 184 -10.21 9.61 -13.16
N SER A 185 -11.00 9.39 -12.10
CA SER A 185 -12.37 8.88 -12.22
C SER A 185 -13.40 9.97 -12.51
N MET A 186 -13.15 11.26 -12.24
CA MET A 186 -14.16 12.34 -12.42
C MET A 186 -13.65 13.79 -12.61
N GLY A 187 -12.37 14.04 -12.88
CA GLY A 187 -11.87 15.41 -12.86
C GLY A 187 -11.66 15.94 -11.42
N LYS A 188 -11.33 17.22 -11.23
CA LYS A 188 -11.00 17.79 -9.90
C LYS A 188 -12.06 17.43 -8.85
N THR A 189 -11.66 16.66 -7.85
CA THR A 189 -12.50 16.32 -6.70
C THR A 189 -11.82 16.79 -5.41
N ASP A 190 -12.51 17.61 -4.63
CA ASP A 190 -12.13 18.00 -3.27
C ASP A 190 -12.65 16.96 -2.23
N PHE A 191 -12.56 15.66 -2.55
CA PHE A 191 -13.12 14.62 -1.70
C PHE A 191 -12.20 14.29 -0.50
N ILE A 192 -10.88 14.44 -0.66
CA ILE A 192 -9.86 14.19 0.38
C ILE A 192 -9.00 15.44 0.55
#